data_41341b98b90c031a6d93c0296c272e85
#
_entry.id   41341b98b90c031a6d93c0296c272e85
#
_cell.length_a   1.000
_cell.length_b   1.000
_cell.length_c   1.000
_cell.angle_alpha   90.00
_cell.angle_beta   90.00
_cell.angle_gamma   90.00
#
_symmetry.space_group_name_H-M   'P 1'
#
loop_
_entity.id
_entity.type
_entity.pdbx_description
1 polymer ?
#
loop_
_entity_poly.entity_id
_entity_poly.type
_entity_poly.pdbx_seq_one_letter_code
_entity_poly.pdbx_strand_id
1 'polypeptide(L)'
;MSLRHALATLALGPVLLAQGKRVRRTAPTLPEPAGEREGIIGDGPTLRLLILGDSAAAGVGADTQEAALAGQLAVALAPTFRLHWKLLAFTGATTRDILRRLTSEPPAAYDVVVTSLGVNDVTGRRALDTWRRQQLELCLLYTSPSPRD
;
A
#
# COMPACT_ATOMS: atom_id res chain seq x y z
N MET A 1 9.95 -28.02 -2.96
CA MET A 1 10.25 -27.90 -1.51
C MET A 1 10.99 -29.15 -1.07
N SER A 2 12.16 -29.04 -0.41
CA SER A 2 12.89 -30.23 0.06
C SER A 2 12.15 -30.88 1.24
N LEU A 3 12.26 -32.20 1.39
CA LEU A 3 11.66 -32.96 2.49
C LEU A 3 12.06 -32.40 3.87
N ARG A 4 13.28 -31.90 3.99
CA ARG A 4 13.78 -31.23 5.22
C ARG A 4 12.99 -29.98 5.58
N HIS A 5 12.62 -29.15 4.60
CA HIS A 5 11.79 -27.96 4.83
C HIS A 5 10.36 -28.33 5.25
N ALA A 6 9.79 -29.37 4.66
CA ALA A 6 8.46 -29.84 5.02
C ALA A 6 8.43 -30.36 6.47
N LEU A 7 9.41 -31.17 6.85
CA LEU A 7 9.52 -31.71 8.22
C LEU A 7 9.77 -30.60 9.26
N ALA A 8 10.64 -29.64 8.96
CA ALA A 8 10.88 -28.49 9.84
C ALA A 8 9.61 -27.62 10.00
N THR A 9 8.88 -27.39 8.92
CA THR A 9 7.61 -26.62 8.97
C THR A 9 6.55 -27.35 9.79
N LEU A 10 6.46 -28.67 9.67
CA LEU A 10 5.52 -29.47 10.46
C LEU A 10 5.87 -29.45 11.95
N ALA A 11 7.15 -29.61 12.29
CA ALA A 11 7.63 -29.63 13.67
C ALA A 11 7.53 -28.26 14.35
N LEU A 12 7.89 -27.18 13.65
CA LEU A 12 7.89 -25.82 14.18
C LEU A 12 6.57 -25.09 14.02
N GLY A 13 5.70 -25.54 13.11
CA GLY A 13 4.43 -24.90 12.78
C GLY A 13 3.56 -24.55 13.99
N PRO A 14 3.29 -25.47 14.92
CA PRO A 14 2.50 -25.19 16.12
C PRO A 14 3.13 -24.10 17.00
N VAL A 15 4.45 -24.13 17.17
CA VAL A 15 5.20 -23.14 17.97
C VAL A 15 5.15 -21.77 17.32
N LEU A 16 5.41 -21.70 16.02
CA LEU A 16 5.35 -20.45 15.25
C LEU A 16 3.94 -19.85 15.22
N LEU A 17 2.91 -20.70 15.15
CA LEU A 17 1.51 -20.25 15.23
C LEU A 17 1.18 -19.69 16.63
N ALA A 18 1.64 -20.36 17.69
CA ALA A 18 1.44 -19.87 19.05
C ALA A 18 2.18 -18.55 19.30
N GLN A 19 3.43 -18.46 18.84
CA GLN A 19 4.21 -17.22 18.89
C GLN A 19 3.56 -16.10 18.09
N GLY A 20 3.12 -16.36 16.87
CA GLY A 20 2.45 -15.38 16.03
C GLY A 20 1.14 -14.87 16.65
N LYS A 21 0.35 -15.76 17.27
CA LYS A 21 -0.84 -15.36 18.04
C LYS A 21 -0.48 -14.50 19.25
N ARG A 22 0.58 -14.85 19.98
CA ARG A 22 1.05 -14.08 21.13
C ARG A 22 1.49 -12.68 20.70
N VAL A 23 2.34 -12.56 19.67
CA VAL A 23 2.80 -11.27 19.14
C VAL A 23 1.62 -10.39 18.71
N ARG A 24 0.65 -10.92 17.96
CA ARG A 24 -0.55 -10.17 17.58
C ARG A 24 -1.38 -9.66 18.75
N ARG A 25 -1.37 -10.38 19.89
CA ARG A 25 -2.12 -9.98 21.10
C ARG A 25 -1.38 -8.97 21.96
N THR A 26 -0.06 -8.94 21.87
CA THR A 26 0.81 -8.11 22.74
C THR A 26 1.41 -6.92 21.98
N ALA A 27 1.42 -6.95 20.65
CA ALA A 27 1.92 -5.83 19.86
C ALA A 27 0.99 -4.61 20.05
N PRO A 28 1.54 -3.42 20.33
CA PRO A 28 0.75 -2.22 20.40
C PRO A 28 0.12 -1.91 19.03
N THR A 29 -1.14 -1.49 19.05
CA THR A 29 -1.80 -0.96 17.86
C THR A 29 -1.41 0.51 17.73
N LEU A 30 -0.57 0.81 16.76
CA LEU A 30 -0.20 2.19 16.46
C LEU A 30 -1.26 2.82 15.54
N PRO A 31 -1.62 4.08 15.77
CA PRO A 31 -2.56 4.80 14.90
C PRO A 31 -1.91 5.16 13.56
N GLU A 32 -2.74 5.44 12.58
CA GLU A 32 -2.33 6.18 11.39
C GLU A 32 -2.06 7.64 11.79
N PRO A 33 -0.99 8.27 11.25
CA PRO A 33 -0.66 9.64 11.61
C PRO A 33 -1.72 10.62 11.09
N ALA A 34 -1.93 11.69 11.84
CA ALA A 34 -2.75 12.81 11.39
C ALA A 34 -2.01 13.61 10.30
N GLY A 35 -2.77 14.31 9.47
CA GLY A 35 -2.28 15.18 8.40
C GLY A 35 -3.00 14.96 7.09
N GLU A 36 -2.64 15.78 6.10
CA GLU A 36 -3.27 15.75 4.77
C GLU A 36 -2.89 14.46 4.01
N ARG A 37 -3.83 13.97 3.23
CA ARG A 37 -3.66 12.77 2.39
C ARG A 37 -3.66 13.10 0.90
N GLU A 38 -3.75 14.36 0.56
CA GLU A 38 -3.61 14.89 -0.79
C GLU A 38 -3.15 16.34 -0.71
N GLY A 39 -2.55 16.83 -1.78
CA GLY A 39 -2.08 18.21 -1.81
C GLY A 39 -1.32 18.56 -3.07
N ILE A 40 -0.91 19.83 -3.12
CA ILE A 40 -0.09 20.37 -4.21
C ILE A 40 1.11 21.08 -3.57
N ILE A 41 2.31 20.77 -4.07
CA ILE A 41 3.58 21.38 -3.60
C ILE A 41 4.56 21.54 -4.76
N GLY A 42 5.38 22.60 -4.74
CA GLY A 42 6.39 22.90 -5.78
C GLY A 42 5.81 23.65 -6.98
N ASP A 43 6.72 24.19 -7.82
CA ASP A 43 6.39 25.13 -8.92
C ASP A 43 6.87 24.67 -10.29
N GLY A 44 7.47 23.47 -10.39
CA GLY A 44 8.00 22.91 -11.64
C GLY A 44 6.91 22.35 -12.58
N PRO A 45 7.29 21.53 -13.57
CA PRO A 45 6.33 20.81 -14.41
C PRO A 45 5.38 19.96 -13.59
N THR A 46 4.11 19.89 -13.99
CA THR A 46 3.10 19.13 -13.25
C THR A 46 3.42 17.63 -13.25
N LEU A 47 3.41 17.01 -12.06
CA LEU A 47 3.48 15.58 -11.84
C LEU A 47 2.33 15.14 -10.94
N ARG A 48 1.49 14.22 -11.40
CA ARG A 48 0.38 13.66 -10.63
C ARG A 48 0.78 12.31 -10.06
N LEU A 49 0.91 12.23 -8.74
CA LEU A 49 1.35 11.06 -7.99
C LEU A 49 0.20 10.45 -7.20
N LEU A 50 -0.05 9.16 -7.39
CA LEU A 50 -0.91 8.38 -6.53
C LEU A 50 -0.08 7.41 -5.69
N ILE A 51 -0.34 7.37 -4.39
CA ILE A 51 0.29 6.42 -3.46
C ILE A 51 -0.81 5.50 -2.94
N LEU A 52 -0.66 4.21 -3.18
CA LEU A 52 -1.60 3.17 -2.79
C LEU A 52 -0.97 2.25 -1.75
N GLY A 53 -1.71 1.89 -0.72
CA GLY A 53 -1.09 0.98 0.21
C GLY A 53 -1.91 0.52 1.40
N ASP A 54 -1.20 -0.18 2.24
CA ASP A 54 -1.64 -0.64 3.55
C ASP A 54 -1.10 0.26 4.68
N SER A 55 -0.94 -0.27 5.87
CA SER A 55 -0.45 0.46 7.04
C SER A 55 0.94 1.09 6.82
N ALA A 56 1.81 0.48 6.02
CA ALA A 56 3.13 1.03 5.75
C ALA A 56 3.03 2.31 4.90
N ALA A 57 2.21 2.32 3.86
CA ALA A 57 1.96 3.53 3.07
C ALA A 57 1.14 4.57 3.82
N ALA A 58 0.19 4.13 4.67
CA ALA A 58 -0.62 5.02 5.51
C ALA A 58 0.22 5.74 6.58
N GLY A 59 1.46 5.29 6.82
CA GLY A 59 2.40 5.95 7.73
C GLY A 59 2.27 5.49 9.18
N VAL A 60 1.69 4.30 9.45
CA VAL A 60 1.55 3.77 10.80
C VAL A 60 2.91 3.75 11.52
N GLY A 61 2.97 4.42 12.68
CA GLY A 61 4.18 4.59 13.47
C GLY A 61 4.95 5.88 13.22
N ALA A 62 4.56 6.70 12.24
CA ALA A 62 5.02 8.07 12.11
C ALA A 62 4.15 9.00 12.97
N ASP A 63 4.71 10.11 13.41
CA ASP A 63 3.99 11.10 14.23
C ASP A 63 3.00 11.92 13.39
N THR A 64 3.37 12.26 12.15
CA THR A 64 2.56 13.04 11.20
C THR A 64 2.66 12.48 9.78
N GLN A 65 1.73 12.89 8.91
CA GLN A 65 1.78 12.51 7.48
C GLN A 65 2.99 13.10 6.75
N GLU A 66 3.49 14.25 7.18
CA GLU A 66 4.71 14.85 6.63
C GLU A 66 5.96 13.99 6.91
N ALA A 67 5.99 13.29 8.04
CA ALA A 67 7.06 12.36 8.39
C ALA A 67 6.89 10.97 7.77
N ALA A 68 5.70 10.67 7.23
CA ALA A 68 5.36 9.40 6.59
C ALA A 68 5.76 9.39 5.10
N LEU A 69 5.54 8.24 4.44
CA LEU A 69 5.94 8.00 3.04
C LEU A 69 5.44 9.11 2.09
N ALA A 70 4.17 9.49 2.20
CA ALA A 70 3.56 10.48 1.29
C ALA A 70 4.21 11.87 1.44
N GLY A 71 4.38 12.34 2.67
CA GLY A 71 5.03 13.63 2.95
C GLY A 71 6.49 13.65 2.53
N GLN A 72 7.25 12.57 2.78
CA GLN A 72 8.64 12.48 2.38
C GLN A 72 8.81 12.44 0.85
N LEU A 73 7.93 11.74 0.12
CA LEU A 73 7.91 11.79 -1.34
C LEU A 73 7.55 13.19 -1.85
N ALA A 74 6.57 13.85 -1.22
CA ALA A 74 6.17 15.19 -1.60
C ALA A 74 7.34 16.19 -1.46
N VAL A 75 8.04 16.17 -0.33
CA VAL A 75 9.21 17.03 -0.09
C VAL A 75 10.34 16.72 -1.06
N ALA A 76 10.61 15.44 -1.34
CA ALA A 76 11.69 15.03 -2.23
C ALA A 76 11.46 15.43 -3.70
N LEU A 77 10.19 15.45 -4.14
CA LEU A 77 9.83 15.75 -5.54
C LEU A 77 9.54 17.25 -5.79
N ALA A 78 9.15 17.99 -4.77
CA ALA A 78 8.77 19.40 -4.85
C ALA A 78 9.84 20.32 -5.48
N PRO A 79 11.17 20.11 -5.29
CA PRO A 79 12.18 20.94 -5.94
C PRO A 79 12.20 20.84 -7.47
N THR A 80 11.68 19.74 -8.02
CA THR A 80 11.70 19.48 -9.48
C THR A 80 10.34 19.64 -10.12
N PHE A 81 9.28 19.34 -9.39
CA PHE A 81 7.92 19.24 -9.94
C PHE A 81 6.91 20.11 -9.18
N ARG A 82 5.89 20.56 -9.87
CA ARG A 82 4.62 20.90 -9.24
C ARG A 82 3.84 19.61 -9.00
N LEU A 83 4.02 19.04 -7.83
CA LEU A 83 3.49 17.75 -7.46
C LEU A 83 2.04 17.87 -7.00
N HIS A 84 1.12 17.19 -7.69
CA HIS A 84 -0.23 16.89 -7.22
C HIS A 84 -0.21 15.46 -6.69
N TRP A 85 -0.33 15.27 -5.39
CA TRP A 85 -0.22 13.96 -4.79
C TRP A 85 -1.48 13.56 -4.05
N LYS A 86 -1.75 12.25 -4.04
CA LYS A 86 -2.85 11.64 -3.29
C LYS A 86 -2.40 10.34 -2.66
N LEU A 87 -2.74 10.14 -1.39
CA LEU A 87 -2.53 8.93 -0.61
C LEU A 87 -3.85 8.20 -0.41
N LEU A 88 -3.97 7.02 -0.99
CA LEU A 88 -5.07 6.08 -0.78
C LEU A 88 -4.53 4.83 -0.11
N ALA A 89 -4.38 4.88 1.21
CA ALA A 89 -3.84 3.80 2.01
C ALA A 89 -4.53 3.75 3.37
N PHE A 90 -4.67 2.56 3.94
CA PHE A 90 -5.22 2.38 5.28
C PHE A 90 -4.75 1.08 5.91
N THR A 91 -4.76 1.05 7.22
CA THR A 91 -4.31 -0.10 8.01
C THR A 91 -5.12 -1.35 7.69
N GLY A 92 -4.41 -2.44 7.39
CA GLY A 92 -5.03 -3.73 7.08
C GLY A 92 -5.50 -3.88 5.63
N ALA A 93 -5.33 -2.87 4.77
CA ALA A 93 -5.78 -2.93 3.38
C ALA A 93 -5.15 -4.12 2.63
N THR A 94 -5.98 -4.86 1.91
CA THR A 94 -5.56 -5.84 0.91
C THR A 94 -5.61 -5.20 -0.49
N THR A 95 -5.00 -5.86 -1.47
CA THR A 95 -5.09 -5.43 -2.89
C THR A 95 -6.55 -5.28 -3.33
N ARG A 96 -7.44 -6.19 -2.90
CA ARG A 96 -8.87 -6.12 -3.18
C ARG A 96 -9.53 -4.87 -2.60
N ASP A 97 -9.14 -4.47 -1.39
CA ASP A 97 -9.75 -3.32 -0.72
C ASP A 97 -9.38 -2.02 -1.42
N ILE A 98 -8.12 -1.91 -1.85
CA ILE A 98 -7.65 -0.77 -2.66
C ILE A 98 -8.36 -0.73 -4.02
N LEU A 99 -8.49 -1.85 -4.72
CA LEU A 99 -9.25 -1.92 -5.98
C LEU A 99 -10.69 -1.41 -5.81
N ARG A 100 -11.40 -1.88 -4.78
CA ARG A 100 -12.76 -1.43 -4.49
C ARG A 100 -12.82 0.09 -4.24
N ARG A 101 -11.87 0.61 -3.49
CA ARG A 101 -11.82 2.04 -3.19
C ARG A 101 -11.60 2.86 -4.45
N LEU A 102 -10.66 2.45 -5.30
CA LEU A 102 -10.36 3.12 -6.57
C LEU A 102 -11.55 3.12 -7.52
N THR A 103 -12.27 1.99 -7.62
CA THR A 103 -13.47 1.92 -8.48
C THR A 103 -14.64 2.75 -7.96
N SER A 104 -14.64 3.13 -6.68
CA SER A 104 -15.65 4.01 -6.09
C SER A 104 -15.32 5.51 -6.20
N GLU A 105 -14.10 5.85 -6.61
CA GLU A 105 -13.66 7.23 -6.80
C GLU A 105 -13.86 7.67 -8.26
N PRO A 106 -14.02 8.97 -8.50
CA PRO A 106 -14.03 9.49 -9.88
C PRO A 106 -12.74 9.14 -10.60
N PRO A 107 -12.79 8.79 -11.90
CA PRO A 107 -11.59 8.54 -12.68
C PRO A 107 -10.66 9.76 -12.67
N ALA A 108 -9.41 9.54 -12.33
CA ALA A 108 -8.39 10.57 -12.33
C ALA A 108 -7.14 10.04 -13.04
N ALA A 109 -6.48 10.90 -13.80
CA ALA A 109 -5.24 10.55 -14.47
C ALA A 109 -4.05 10.79 -13.52
N TYR A 110 -3.17 9.82 -13.42
CA TYR A 110 -1.91 9.91 -12.67
C TYR A 110 -0.75 9.60 -13.60
N ASP A 111 0.36 10.32 -13.42
CA ASP A 111 1.58 10.12 -14.19
C ASP A 111 2.46 9.04 -13.56
N VAL A 112 2.38 8.91 -12.22
CA VAL A 112 3.12 7.91 -11.43
C VAL A 112 2.20 7.32 -10.35
N VAL A 113 2.27 6.00 -10.19
CA VAL A 113 1.60 5.28 -9.10
C VAL A 113 2.64 4.50 -8.29
N VAL A 114 2.70 4.76 -6.99
CA VAL A 114 3.52 4.02 -6.04
C VAL A 114 2.62 3.08 -5.25
N THR A 115 2.99 1.80 -5.17
CA THR A 115 2.21 0.81 -4.43
C THR A 115 3.02 0.18 -3.31
N SER A 116 2.45 0.11 -2.10
CA SER A 116 2.98 -0.62 -0.95
C SER A 116 1.88 -1.52 -0.39
N LEU A 117 1.71 -2.69 -1.04
CA LEU A 117 0.62 -3.64 -0.80
C LEU A 117 1.12 -5.08 -0.83
N GLY A 118 0.39 -5.97 -0.17
CA GLY A 118 0.56 -7.41 -0.31
C GLY A 118 0.77 -8.15 1.01
N VAL A 119 1.26 -7.50 2.05
CA VAL A 119 1.47 -8.13 3.38
C VAL A 119 0.15 -8.70 3.91
N ASN A 120 -0.95 -7.96 3.80
CA ASN A 120 -2.25 -8.39 4.27
C ASN A 120 -2.87 -9.49 3.40
N ASP A 121 -2.56 -9.53 2.11
CA ASP A 121 -2.96 -10.62 1.22
C ASP A 121 -2.25 -11.93 1.62
N VAL A 122 -0.93 -11.87 1.90
CA VAL A 122 -0.14 -13.02 2.33
C VAL A 122 -0.58 -13.52 3.71
N THR A 123 -0.71 -12.63 4.69
CA THR A 123 -1.13 -12.99 6.05
C THR A 123 -2.58 -13.47 6.12
N GLY A 124 -3.43 -12.96 5.22
CA GLY A 124 -4.81 -13.40 5.01
C GLY A 124 -4.92 -14.69 4.18
N ARG A 125 -3.80 -15.32 3.80
CA ARG A 125 -3.74 -16.56 3.01
C ARG A 125 -4.50 -16.45 1.68
N ARG A 126 -4.42 -15.31 1.01
CA ARG A 126 -5.02 -15.12 -0.31
C ARG A 126 -4.41 -16.12 -1.31
N ALA A 127 -5.26 -16.79 -2.10
CA ALA A 127 -4.77 -17.66 -3.16
C ALA A 127 -3.91 -16.87 -4.16
N LEU A 128 -2.76 -17.40 -4.55
CA LEU A 128 -1.77 -16.73 -5.39
C LEU A 128 -2.38 -16.24 -6.72
N ASP A 129 -3.20 -17.08 -7.38
CA ASP A 129 -3.83 -16.71 -8.65
C ASP A 129 -4.85 -15.58 -8.49
N THR A 130 -5.55 -15.51 -7.35
CA THR A 130 -6.45 -14.40 -7.05
C THR A 130 -5.68 -13.12 -6.83
N TRP A 131 -4.58 -13.19 -6.07
CA TRP A 131 -3.71 -12.03 -5.84
C TRP A 131 -3.08 -11.53 -7.16
N ARG A 132 -2.56 -12.43 -7.99
CA ARG A 132 -2.00 -12.08 -9.31
C ARG A 132 -3.01 -11.36 -10.21
N ARG A 133 -4.25 -11.86 -10.28
CA ARG A 133 -5.31 -11.20 -11.05
C ARG A 133 -5.60 -9.80 -10.53
N GLN A 134 -5.68 -9.63 -9.20
CA GLN A 134 -5.92 -8.33 -8.58
C GLN A 134 -4.76 -7.35 -8.81
N GLN A 135 -3.51 -7.81 -8.76
CA GLN A 135 -2.35 -6.98 -9.10
C GLN A 135 -2.38 -6.55 -10.58
N LEU A 136 -2.72 -7.47 -11.48
CA LEU A 136 -2.86 -7.14 -12.90
C LEU A 136 -4.00 -6.12 -13.13
N GLU A 137 -5.14 -6.32 -12.49
CA GLU A 137 -6.27 -5.37 -12.55
C GLU A 137 -5.85 -3.99 -12.04
N LEU A 138 -5.12 -3.92 -10.93
CA LEU A 138 -4.58 -2.68 -10.38
C LEU A 138 -3.64 -1.98 -11.38
N CYS A 139 -2.71 -2.74 -11.98
CA CYS A 139 -1.82 -2.20 -13.01
C CYS A 139 -2.60 -1.64 -14.22
N LEU A 140 -3.59 -2.39 -14.72
CA LEU A 140 -4.35 -2.00 -15.90
C LEU A 140 -5.20 -0.75 -15.68
N LEU A 141 -5.69 -0.50 -14.46
CA LEU A 141 -6.43 0.72 -14.13
C LEU A 141 -5.62 2.01 -14.38
N TYR A 142 -4.28 1.95 -14.32
CA TYR A 142 -3.41 3.12 -14.48
C TYR A 142 -2.54 3.10 -15.73
N THR A 143 -2.43 1.94 -16.40
CA THR A 143 -1.62 1.81 -17.62
C THR A 143 -2.46 1.75 -18.89
N SER A 144 -3.78 1.56 -18.75
CA SER A 144 -4.68 1.64 -19.91
C SER A 144 -4.86 3.08 -20.34
N PRO A 145 -4.78 3.39 -21.65
CA PRO A 145 -5.05 4.73 -22.14
C PRO A 145 -6.45 5.18 -21.71
N SER A 146 -6.54 6.43 -21.23
CA SER A 146 -7.82 7.02 -20.87
C SER A 146 -8.72 7.04 -22.10
N PRO A 147 -10.03 6.72 -22.00
CA PRO A 147 -10.97 6.83 -23.11
C PRO A 147 -11.21 8.27 -23.60
N ARG A 148 -10.40 9.23 -23.20
CA ARG A 148 -10.58 10.68 -23.44
C ARG A 148 -9.47 11.33 -24.25
N ASP A 149 -8.67 10.57 -25.01
CA ASP A 149 -7.74 11.11 -26.01
C ASP A 149 -8.32 10.93 -27.40
#